data_65d37cb5614c972048d9c330ea7e250b
#
_entry.id   65d37cb5614c972048d9c330ea7e250b
#
_cell.length_a   1.000
_cell.length_b   1.000
_cell.length_c   1.000
_cell.angle_alpha   90.00
_cell.angle_beta   90.00
_cell.angle_gamma   90.00
#
_symmetry.space_group_name_H-M   'P 1'
#
loop_
_entity.id
_entity.type
_entity.pdbx_description
1 polymer ?
#
loop_
_entity_poly.entity_id
_entity_poly.type
_entity_poly.pdbx_seq_one_letter_code
_entity_poly.pdbx_strand_id
1 'polypeptide(L)'
;EDNGRIFTAKVPSTPQDSSIGVLNGIERVCETSGIKPSEVGHVMHGTTVATNTVLTGTGALVGLVTTKGFRQVLQIARSYVPGGLGGWVIYNKSDPMAPLELTVEADERIGADGAIVRPLEENSLRERLEFLKGRGIEALTVCLINSFANGTHEQRIRDIATEVMPDIPVSLSFDVIPEMQEYERAVTTVANSYVRPRVQTYVENLTHELKVRMGDVKLHVLRSDGGLASSRSAAEYPVNLLMSGPAGGVAGAVWIAKQAGYLNLLTIDMGGTSTDVALVQDGEAQTRRETTVGDVTVRASSIDVRTVGAGGGSVAHVPELTGALRVGPQSAGAEPGPAAYGKGGVEPTVTDANMVLGYLPQSALLGGDMQLDGESAANAVQKIADALKIPLHSAAAGIVDIVNENMFGALRLVSIEKGYDPRDFALMAFGGAGPLHANALGRLMSSWPVIIPPGPGVLCAAGDATTRVRDEASRTFIRQFGDTTAEEMIDILDGLAETAATSIDAENVPRADQST
;
A
#
# COMPACT_ATOMS: atom_id res chain seq x y z
N GLU A 1 16.74 16.17 -13.52
CA GLU A 1 17.63 16.70 -14.59
C GLU A 1 19.01 16.07 -14.47
N ASP A 2 19.69 15.87 -15.59
CA ASP A 2 21.06 15.30 -15.64
C ASP A 2 22.10 16.12 -14.84
N ASN A 3 21.76 17.35 -14.48
CA ASN A 3 22.60 18.24 -13.66
C ASN A 3 22.32 18.14 -12.14
N GLY A 4 21.49 17.20 -11.70
CA GLY A 4 21.14 16.98 -10.30
C GLY A 4 20.14 17.99 -9.70
N ARG A 5 19.54 18.88 -10.52
CA ARG A 5 18.50 19.81 -10.04
C ARG A 5 17.17 19.07 -9.84
N ILE A 6 16.51 19.37 -8.73
CA ILE A 6 15.21 18.80 -8.37
C ILE A 6 14.16 19.90 -8.37
N PHE A 7 13.04 19.67 -9.04
CA PHE A 7 11.87 20.55 -9.04
C PHE A 7 10.70 19.81 -8.41
N THR A 8 9.91 20.50 -7.63
CA THR A 8 8.76 19.93 -6.94
C THR A 8 7.52 20.78 -7.20
N ALA A 9 6.37 20.11 -7.31
CA ALA A 9 5.08 20.76 -7.38
C ALA A 9 4.07 20.00 -6.52
N LYS A 10 3.06 20.72 -6.04
CA LYS A 10 1.92 20.15 -5.31
C LYS A 10 0.65 20.69 -5.95
N VAL A 11 -0.29 19.79 -6.22
CA VAL A 11 -1.58 20.11 -6.83
C VAL A 11 -2.72 19.53 -5.99
N PRO A 12 -3.93 20.09 -6.05
CA PRO A 12 -5.10 19.51 -5.41
C PRO A 12 -5.40 18.11 -5.95
N SER A 13 -5.88 17.23 -5.07
CA SER A 13 -6.38 15.92 -5.47
C SER A 13 -7.66 16.04 -6.28
N THR A 14 -7.86 15.11 -7.23
CA THR A 14 -9.05 15.01 -8.08
C THR A 14 -9.77 13.68 -7.81
N PRO A 15 -10.65 13.61 -6.78
CA PRO A 15 -11.24 12.34 -6.33
C PRO A 15 -12.08 11.62 -7.39
N GLN A 16 -12.66 12.36 -8.36
CA GLN A 16 -13.45 11.78 -9.45
C GLN A 16 -12.60 11.00 -10.45
N ASP A 17 -11.38 11.49 -10.71
CA ASP A 17 -10.39 10.85 -11.57
C ASP A 17 -8.99 11.25 -11.12
N SER A 18 -8.30 10.31 -10.48
CA SER A 18 -6.95 10.53 -9.93
C SER A 18 -5.90 10.79 -11.03
N SER A 19 -6.15 10.36 -12.27
CA SER A 19 -5.22 10.59 -13.39
C SER A 19 -5.09 12.06 -13.74
N ILE A 20 -6.16 12.84 -13.60
CA ILE A 20 -6.17 14.30 -13.83
C ILE A 20 -5.19 14.99 -12.88
N GLY A 21 -5.22 14.62 -11.59
CA GLY A 21 -4.29 15.18 -10.60
C GLY A 21 -2.82 14.90 -10.94
N VAL A 22 -2.52 13.68 -11.40
CA VAL A 22 -1.17 13.30 -11.85
C VAL A 22 -0.71 14.17 -13.03
N LEU A 23 -1.56 14.29 -14.06
CA LEU A 23 -1.26 15.08 -15.26
C LEU A 23 -1.07 16.57 -14.93
N ASN A 24 -1.92 17.15 -14.09
CA ASN A 24 -1.78 18.53 -13.62
C ASN A 24 -0.47 18.73 -12.85
N GLY A 25 -0.07 17.74 -12.02
CA GLY A 25 1.21 17.78 -11.31
C GLY A 25 2.40 17.78 -12.25
N ILE A 26 2.38 16.94 -13.28
CA ILE A 26 3.42 16.87 -14.30
C ILE A 26 3.51 18.20 -15.09
N GLU A 27 2.38 18.74 -15.55
CA GLU A 27 2.34 20.02 -16.24
C GLU A 27 2.94 21.14 -15.38
N ARG A 28 2.55 21.21 -14.11
CA ARG A 28 3.08 22.20 -13.16
C ARG A 28 4.59 22.09 -12.94
N VAL A 29 5.11 20.86 -12.84
CA VAL A 29 6.57 20.65 -12.73
C VAL A 29 7.28 21.06 -14.02
N CYS A 30 6.75 20.71 -15.18
CA CYS A 30 7.31 21.11 -16.47
C CYS A 30 7.35 22.64 -16.63
N GLU A 31 6.27 23.34 -16.28
CA GLU A 31 6.21 24.80 -16.28
C GLU A 31 7.27 25.41 -15.35
N THR A 32 7.38 24.90 -14.13
CA THR A 32 8.29 25.43 -13.12
C THR A 32 9.76 25.18 -13.46
N SER A 33 10.07 24.03 -14.06
CA SER A 33 11.43 23.65 -14.45
C SER A 33 11.86 24.23 -15.79
N GLY A 34 10.91 24.59 -16.65
CA GLY A 34 11.16 24.99 -18.04
C GLY A 34 11.44 23.81 -18.98
N ILE A 35 11.24 22.56 -18.52
CA ILE A 35 11.41 21.34 -19.33
C ILE A 35 10.13 21.11 -20.13
N LYS A 36 10.29 20.74 -21.41
CA LYS A 36 9.14 20.38 -22.24
C LYS A 36 8.64 18.97 -21.86
N PRO A 37 7.32 18.72 -21.84
CA PRO A 37 6.78 17.39 -21.58
C PRO A 37 7.41 16.28 -22.44
N SER A 38 7.75 16.57 -23.70
CA SER A 38 8.39 15.61 -24.62
C SER A 38 9.86 15.27 -24.29
N GLU A 39 10.48 15.97 -23.34
CA GLU A 39 11.85 15.71 -22.87
C GLU A 39 11.85 14.79 -21.63
N VAL A 40 10.67 14.46 -21.08
CA VAL A 40 10.52 13.54 -19.95
C VAL A 40 10.57 12.10 -20.46
N GLY A 41 11.57 11.34 -20.05
CA GLY A 41 11.75 9.94 -20.47
C GLY A 41 10.98 8.92 -19.62
N HIS A 42 10.82 9.21 -18.33
CA HIS A 42 10.22 8.28 -17.38
C HIS A 42 9.26 8.99 -16.43
N VAL A 43 8.14 8.35 -16.14
CA VAL A 43 7.21 8.72 -15.07
C VAL A 43 7.15 7.57 -14.07
N MET A 44 7.54 7.82 -12.83
CA MET A 44 7.39 6.90 -11.71
C MET A 44 6.18 7.35 -10.89
N HIS A 45 5.28 6.42 -10.59
CA HIS A 45 3.98 6.76 -10.03
C HIS A 45 3.60 5.84 -8.88
N GLY A 46 3.42 6.42 -7.69
CA GLY A 46 2.77 5.77 -6.56
C GLY A 46 1.26 5.98 -6.61
N THR A 47 0.47 4.93 -6.37
CA THR A 47 -0.98 5.00 -6.42
C THR A 47 -1.65 4.30 -5.25
N THR A 48 -2.78 4.82 -4.79
CA THR A 48 -3.61 4.19 -3.76
C THR A 48 -4.87 3.52 -4.32
N VAL A 49 -5.01 3.43 -5.65
CA VAL A 49 -6.22 2.88 -6.30
C VAL A 49 -6.52 1.47 -5.83
N ALA A 50 -5.53 0.56 -5.81
CA ALA A 50 -5.70 -0.81 -5.34
C ALA A 50 -6.15 -0.86 -3.87
N THR A 51 -5.45 -0.14 -2.99
CA THR A 51 -5.75 -0.09 -1.54
C THR A 51 -7.14 0.49 -1.28
N ASN A 52 -7.49 1.59 -1.94
CA ASN A 52 -8.81 2.23 -1.79
C ASN A 52 -9.92 1.32 -2.30
N THR A 53 -9.73 0.60 -3.41
CA THR A 53 -10.70 -0.37 -3.93
C THR A 53 -11.04 -1.45 -2.89
N VAL A 54 -10.03 -1.96 -2.16
CA VAL A 54 -10.26 -2.92 -1.06
C VAL A 54 -10.99 -2.26 0.11
N LEU A 55 -10.51 -1.10 0.59
CA LEU A 55 -11.06 -0.43 1.77
C LEU A 55 -12.52 0.05 1.57
N THR A 56 -12.88 0.44 0.36
CA THR A 56 -14.23 0.92 0.05
C THR A 56 -15.18 -0.18 -0.43
N GLY A 57 -14.69 -1.41 -0.59
CA GLY A 57 -15.52 -2.53 -1.06
C GLY A 57 -16.03 -2.37 -2.49
N THR A 58 -15.31 -1.65 -3.35
CA THR A 58 -15.75 -1.29 -4.71
C THR A 58 -15.04 -2.06 -5.81
N GLY A 59 -14.48 -3.22 -5.51
CA GLY A 59 -13.81 -4.08 -6.50
C GLY A 59 -14.76 -4.87 -7.38
N ALA A 60 -14.17 -5.69 -8.23
CA ALA A 60 -14.90 -6.50 -9.22
C ALA A 60 -15.71 -7.63 -8.56
N LEU A 61 -16.79 -8.03 -9.22
CA LEU A 61 -17.51 -9.26 -8.88
C LEU A 61 -16.68 -10.47 -9.33
N VAL A 62 -16.05 -11.17 -8.39
CA VAL A 62 -15.07 -12.23 -8.68
C VAL A 62 -15.72 -13.60 -8.68
N GLY A 63 -15.53 -14.35 -9.80
CA GLY A 63 -15.73 -15.80 -9.84
C GLY A 63 -14.49 -16.56 -9.40
N LEU A 64 -14.65 -17.68 -8.70
CA LEU A 64 -13.53 -18.54 -8.29
C LEU A 64 -13.73 -19.96 -8.83
N VAL A 65 -12.70 -20.50 -9.50
CA VAL A 65 -12.59 -21.91 -9.84
C VAL A 65 -11.59 -22.57 -8.89
N THR A 66 -12.00 -23.61 -8.19
CA THR A 66 -11.13 -24.39 -7.29
C THR A 66 -11.28 -25.89 -7.54
N THR A 67 -10.40 -26.72 -6.99
CA THR A 67 -10.48 -28.17 -7.06
C THR A 67 -11.75 -28.68 -6.38
N LYS A 68 -12.39 -29.69 -6.94
CA LYS A 68 -13.58 -30.35 -6.37
C LYS A 68 -13.33 -30.82 -4.92
N GLY A 69 -14.26 -30.43 -4.04
CA GLY A 69 -14.19 -30.66 -2.58
C GLY A 69 -13.60 -29.49 -1.80
N PHE A 70 -13.16 -28.40 -2.46
CA PHE A 70 -12.54 -27.24 -1.81
C PHE A 70 -13.32 -25.93 -1.99
N ARG A 71 -14.58 -26.02 -2.41
CA ARG A 71 -15.43 -24.85 -2.68
C ARG A 71 -15.48 -23.84 -1.52
N GLN A 72 -15.35 -24.31 -0.28
CA GLN A 72 -15.48 -23.48 0.92
C GLN A 72 -14.13 -22.98 1.46
N VAL A 73 -13.04 -23.03 0.66
CA VAL A 73 -11.69 -22.67 1.12
C VAL A 73 -11.63 -21.25 1.71
N LEU A 74 -12.30 -20.28 1.10
CA LEU A 74 -12.31 -18.90 1.57
C LEU A 74 -13.18 -18.71 2.83
N GLN A 75 -14.32 -19.43 2.94
CA GLN A 75 -15.22 -19.35 4.09
C GLN A 75 -14.62 -20.01 5.34
N ILE A 76 -13.96 -21.17 5.16
CA ILE A 76 -13.29 -21.87 6.26
C ILE A 76 -12.08 -21.07 6.73
N ALA A 77 -11.30 -20.53 5.79
CA ALA A 77 -10.07 -19.82 6.07
C ALA A 77 -9.13 -20.62 6.98
N ARG A 78 -8.49 -19.99 7.96
CA ARG A 78 -7.64 -20.67 8.96
C ARG A 78 -8.39 -21.17 10.19
N SER A 79 -9.71 -21.08 10.22
CA SER A 79 -10.53 -21.47 11.39
C SER A 79 -10.01 -20.92 12.72
N TYR A 80 -9.34 -19.76 12.67
CA TYR A 80 -8.75 -19.10 13.83
C TYR A 80 -9.79 -18.25 14.54
N VAL A 81 -9.90 -18.41 15.87
CA VAL A 81 -10.76 -17.58 16.72
C VAL A 81 -9.86 -16.67 17.55
N PRO A 82 -9.92 -15.33 17.39
CA PRO A 82 -9.16 -14.40 18.21
C PRO A 82 -9.53 -14.55 19.69
N GLY A 83 -8.52 -14.47 20.58
CA GLY A 83 -8.74 -14.57 22.02
C GLY A 83 -8.61 -15.98 22.62
N GLY A 84 -8.21 -16.98 21.83
CA GLY A 84 -7.95 -18.34 22.31
C GLY A 84 -9.19 -19.06 22.89
N LEU A 85 -9.00 -19.94 23.87
CA LEU A 85 -10.07 -20.74 24.48
C LEU A 85 -11.12 -19.93 25.26
N GLY A 86 -10.85 -18.63 25.55
CA GLY A 86 -11.82 -17.70 26.16
C GLY A 86 -12.78 -17.06 25.18
N GLY A 87 -12.63 -17.33 23.89
CA GLY A 87 -13.36 -16.68 22.80
C GLY A 87 -14.75 -17.25 22.54
N TRP A 88 -15.64 -17.16 23.49
CA TRP A 88 -17.10 -17.24 23.24
C TRP A 88 -17.59 -15.96 22.51
N VAL A 89 -16.68 -15.21 21.92
CA VAL A 89 -16.98 -14.01 21.14
C VAL A 89 -17.45 -14.46 19.76
N ILE A 90 -18.59 -13.99 19.34
CA ILE A 90 -19.03 -14.12 17.95
C ILE A 90 -18.02 -13.36 17.09
N TYR A 91 -17.15 -14.08 16.41
CA TYR A 91 -16.20 -13.52 15.45
C TYR A 91 -16.90 -13.41 14.10
N ASN A 92 -17.29 -12.19 13.76
CA ASN A 92 -17.80 -11.91 12.42
C ASN A 92 -16.60 -11.85 11.47
N LYS A 93 -16.43 -12.87 10.65
CA LYS A 93 -15.54 -12.80 9.49
C LYS A 93 -16.18 -11.89 8.44
N SER A 94 -15.36 -11.07 7.80
CA SER A 94 -15.80 -10.33 6.61
C SER A 94 -16.17 -11.32 5.50
N ASP A 95 -17.13 -10.96 4.67
CA ASP A 95 -17.50 -11.77 3.52
C ASP A 95 -16.31 -11.89 2.56
N PRO A 96 -16.03 -13.09 2.03
CA PRO A 96 -14.96 -13.26 1.05
C PRO A 96 -15.18 -12.43 -0.21
N MET A 97 -14.10 -11.86 -0.77
CA MET A 97 -14.14 -11.09 -2.02
C MET A 97 -14.64 -11.90 -3.22
N ALA A 98 -14.54 -13.25 -3.19
CA ALA A 98 -15.22 -14.14 -4.10
C ALA A 98 -16.34 -14.86 -3.34
N PRO A 99 -17.62 -14.54 -3.62
CA PRO A 99 -18.77 -15.14 -2.95
C PRO A 99 -18.87 -16.65 -3.17
N LEU A 100 -19.41 -17.40 -2.19
CA LEU A 100 -19.55 -18.85 -2.29
C LEU A 100 -20.43 -19.28 -3.48
N GLU A 101 -21.47 -18.52 -3.79
CA GLU A 101 -22.35 -18.77 -4.94
C GLU A 101 -21.68 -18.56 -6.30
N LEU A 102 -20.57 -17.84 -6.34
CA LEU A 102 -19.71 -17.64 -7.53
C LEU A 102 -18.43 -18.48 -7.46
N THR A 103 -18.32 -19.39 -6.50
CA THR A 103 -17.23 -20.36 -6.41
C THR A 103 -17.68 -21.68 -7.03
N VAL A 104 -17.01 -22.12 -8.09
CA VAL A 104 -17.27 -23.38 -8.80
C VAL A 104 -16.08 -24.33 -8.67
N GLU A 105 -16.33 -25.61 -8.88
CA GLU A 105 -15.34 -26.66 -8.70
C GLU A 105 -14.92 -27.25 -10.05
N ALA A 106 -13.61 -27.43 -10.27
CA ALA A 106 -13.06 -28.20 -11.37
C ALA A 106 -12.84 -29.67 -10.93
N ASP A 107 -13.33 -30.63 -11.70
CA ASP A 107 -13.04 -32.04 -11.46
C ASP A 107 -11.67 -32.38 -12.03
N GLU A 108 -10.68 -32.25 -11.19
CA GLU A 108 -9.25 -32.44 -11.46
C GLU A 108 -8.49 -32.75 -10.18
N ARG A 109 -7.23 -33.19 -10.26
CA ARG A 109 -6.34 -33.29 -9.11
C ARG A 109 -4.87 -33.30 -9.50
N ILE A 110 -4.09 -32.38 -8.93
CA ILE A 110 -2.61 -32.42 -8.89
C ILE A 110 -2.17 -33.01 -7.55
N GLY A 111 -1.20 -33.92 -7.58
CA GLY A 111 -0.55 -34.50 -6.41
C GLY A 111 0.40 -33.49 -5.75
N ALA A 112 0.83 -33.80 -4.52
CA ALA A 112 1.80 -32.97 -3.80
C ALA A 112 3.19 -32.94 -4.47
N ASP A 113 3.48 -33.93 -5.26
CA ASP A 113 4.70 -34.09 -6.10
C ASP A 113 4.58 -33.42 -7.49
N GLY A 114 3.43 -32.77 -7.77
CA GLY A 114 3.12 -32.18 -9.08
C GLY A 114 2.61 -33.16 -10.14
N ALA A 115 2.47 -34.47 -9.83
CA ALA A 115 1.91 -35.44 -10.77
C ALA A 115 0.40 -35.19 -10.99
N ILE A 116 -0.08 -35.43 -12.21
CA ILE A 116 -1.51 -35.40 -12.52
C ILE A 116 -2.16 -36.68 -11.98
N VAL A 117 -2.85 -36.58 -10.84
CA VAL A 117 -3.60 -37.69 -10.22
C VAL A 117 -4.96 -37.90 -10.92
N ARG A 118 -5.60 -36.81 -11.32
CA ARG A 118 -6.83 -36.82 -12.10
C ARG A 118 -6.75 -35.74 -13.17
N PRO A 119 -6.92 -36.10 -14.46
CA PRO A 119 -7.01 -35.13 -15.55
C PRO A 119 -8.16 -34.17 -15.35
N LEU A 120 -8.04 -32.97 -15.90
CA LEU A 120 -9.08 -31.96 -15.92
C LEU A 120 -10.27 -32.42 -16.80
N GLU A 121 -11.48 -32.43 -16.22
CA GLU A 121 -12.70 -32.69 -16.97
C GLU A 121 -13.24 -31.38 -17.56
N GLU A 122 -13.00 -31.20 -18.88
CA GLU A 122 -13.23 -29.91 -19.56
C GLU A 122 -14.71 -29.61 -19.82
N ASN A 123 -15.56 -30.62 -20.06
CA ASN A 123 -16.97 -30.38 -20.44
C ASN A 123 -17.74 -29.76 -19.25
N SER A 124 -17.65 -30.38 -18.06
CA SER A 124 -18.32 -29.84 -16.89
C SER A 124 -17.72 -28.50 -16.47
N LEU A 125 -16.41 -28.28 -16.72
CA LEU A 125 -15.80 -26.98 -16.49
C LEU A 125 -16.40 -25.90 -17.39
N ARG A 126 -16.60 -26.17 -18.70
CA ARG A 126 -17.22 -25.22 -19.62
C ARG A 126 -18.65 -24.83 -19.17
N GLU A 127 -19.46 -25.80 -18.74
CA GLU A 127 -20.79 -25.51 -18.18
C GLU A 127 -20.72 -24.57 -16.96
N ARG A 128 -19.75 -24.77 -16.10
CA ARG A 128 -19.53 -23.92 -14.89
C ARG A 128 -19.03 -22.54 -15.24
N LEU A 129 -18.17 -22.41 -16.25
CA LEU A 129 -17.73 -21.11 -16.75
C LEU A 129 -18.87 -20.34 -17.41
N GLU A 130 -19.73 -21.00 -18.20
CA GLU A 130 -20.94 -20.40 -18.75
C GLU A 130 -21.92 -19.96 -17.64
N PHE A 131 -22.04 -20.73 -16.55
CA PHE A 131 -22.81 -20.34 -15.39
C PHE A 131 -22.24 -19.04 -14.77
N LEU A 132 -20.93 -18.95 -14.54
CA LEU A 132 -20.28 -17.74 -13.98
C LEU A 132 -20.46 -16.53 -14.91
N LYS A 133 -20.30 -16.72 -16.21
CA LYS A 133 -20.57 -15.70 -17.23
C LYS A 133 -22.01 -15.18 -17.14
N GLY A 134 -22.99 -16.10 -17.02
CA GLY A 134 -24.40 -15.74 -16.85
C GLY A 134 -24.73 -15.02 -15.54
N ARG A 135 -23.84 -15.10 -14.54
CA ARG A 135 -23.95 -14.37 -13.28
C ARG A 135 -23.29 -12.99 -13.32
N GLY A 136 -22.67 -12.63 -14.44
CA GLY A 136 -22.09 -11.31 -14.66
C GLY A 136 -20.81 -11.04 -13.87
N ILE A 137 -19.95 -12.07 -13.69
CA ILE A 137 -18.63 -11.83 -13.08
C ILE A 137 -17.82 -10.85 -13.92
N GLU A 138 -16.99 -10.07 -13.24
CA GLU A 138 -16.11 -9.06 -13.85
C GLU A 138 -14.63 -9.49 -13.85
N ALA A 139 -14.29 -10.51 -13.07
CA ALA A 139 -12.96 -11.12 -13.04
C ALA A 139 -13.07 -12.59 -12.62
N LEU A 140 -12.14 -13.42 -13.10
CA LEU A 140 -12.05 -14.83 -12.75
C LEU A 140 -10.74 -15.13 -12.02
N THR A 141 -10.85 -15.83 -10.89
CA THR A 141 -9.72 -16.45 -10.20
C THR A 141 -9.72 -17.95 -10.44
N VAL A 142 -8.55 -18.51 -10.74
CA VAL A 142 -8.33 -19.95 -10.74
C VAL A 142 -7.30 -20.29 -9.66
N CYS A 143 -7.71 -21.10 -8.68
CA CYS A 143 -6.84 -21.54 -7.60
C CYS A 143 -7.11 -23.01 -7.28
N LEU A 144 -6.25 -23.88 -7.82
CA LEU A 144 -6.37 -25.33 -7.67
C LEU A 144 -5.44 -25.84 -6.57
N ILE A 145 -5.80 -26.97 -5.98
CA ILE A 145 -4.97 -27.63 -4.97
C ILE A 145 -3.68 -28.15 -5.60
N ASN A 146 -2.55 -27.85 -4.95
CA ASN A 146 -1.19 -28.18 -5.39
C ASN A 146 -0.76 -27.59 -6.76
N SER A 147 -1.51 -26.65 -7.34
CA SER A 147 -1.11 -26.01 -8.60
C SER A 147 0.23 -25.28 -8.50
N PHE A 148 0.68 -24.89 -7.30
CA PHE A 148 2.02 -24.34 -7.09
C PHE A 148 3.15 -25.31 -7.52
N ALA A 149 2.90 -26.62 -7.49
CA ALA A 149 3.84 -27.63 -7.96
C ALA A 149 3.72 -27.91 -9.46
N ASN A 150 2.52 -27.75 -10.02
CA ASN A 150 2.23 -27.93 -11.45
C ASN A 150 1.02 -27.10 -11.87
N GLY A 151 1.25 -26.00 -12.60
CA GLY A 151 0.23 -25.06 -13.06
C GLY A 151 -0.54 -25.48 -14.32
N THR A 152 -0.26 -26.66 -14.91
CA THR A 152 -0.81 -27.09 -16.21
C THR A 152 -2.34 -27.02 -16.25
N HIS A 153 -3.05 -27.45 -15.21
CA HIS A 153 -4.51 -27.41 -15.18
C HIS A 153 -5.02 -25.97 -15.06
N GLU A 154 -4.40 -25.10 -14.28
CA GLU A 154 -4.79 -23.68 -14.20
C GLU A 154 -4.60 -22.99 -15.56
N GLN A 155 -3.47 -23.23 -16.23
CA GLN A 155 -3.21 -22.69 -17.57
C GLN A 155 -4.29 -23.17 -18.57
N ARG A 156 -4.64 -24.46 -18.54
CA ARG A 156 -5.69 -24.99 -19.40
C ARG A 156 -7.05 -24.38 -19.09
N ILE A 157 -7.37 -24.16 -17.81
CA ILE A 157 -8.62 -23.47 -17.42
C ILE A 157 -8.65 -22.03 -17.94
N ARG A 158 -7.53 -21.31 -17.91
CA ARG A 158 -7.43 -19.96 -18.50
C ARG A 158 -7.73 -19.99 -20.00
N ASP A 159 -7.17 -20.94 -20.74
CA ASP A 159 -7.43 -21.06 -22.19
C ASP A 159 -8.92 -21.26 -22.44
N ILE A 160 -9.56 -22.19 -21.74
CA ILE A 160 -11.00 -22.47 -21.85
C ILE A 160 -11.84 -21.25 -21.42
N ALA A 161 -11.45 -20.56 -20.35
CA ALA A 161 -12.13 -19.36 -19.88
C ALA A 161 -12.06 -18.23 -20.93
N THR A 162 -10.91 -18.08 -21.59
CA THR A 162 -10.75 -17.09 -22.67
C THR A 162 -11.64 -17.42 -23.89
N GLU A 163 -11.85 -18.71 -24.20
CA GLU A 163 -12.81 -19.11 -25.24
C GLU A 163 -14.25 -18.78 -24.86
N VAL A 164 -14.64 -19.00 -23.60
CA VAL A 164 -16.03 -18.83 -23.11
C VAL A 164 -16.34 -17.35 -22.83
N MET A 165 -15.42 -16.59 -22.28
CA MET A 165 -15.60 -15.21 -21.83
C MET A 165 -14.32 -14.39 -22.07
N PRO A 166 -14.05 -14.00 -23.33
CA PRO A 166 -12.80 -13.37 -23.75
C PRO A 166 -12.51 -12.02 -23.08
N ASP A 167 -13.55 -11.31 -22.64
CA ASP A 167 -13.42 -9.96 -22.04
C ASP A 167 -13.18 -10.00 -20.52
N ILE A 168 -13.20 -11.18 -19.89
CA ILE A 168 -13.04 -11.34 -18.44
C ILE A 168 -11.57 -11.63 -18.11
N PRO A 169 -10.90 -10.77 -17.34
CA PRO A 169 -9.52 -11.03 -16.92
C PRO A 169 -9.44 -12.24 -15.99
N VAL A 170 -8.48 -13.13 -16.27
CA VAL A 170 -8.24 -14.35 -15.51
C VAL A 170 -6.93 -14.23 -14.74
N SER A 171 -6.97 -14.48 -13.42
CA SER A 171 -5.79 -14.58 -12.57
C SER A 171 -5.60 -16.02 -12.12
N LEU A 172 -4.40 -16.57 -12.37
CA LEU A 172 -4.03 -17.92 -11.95
C LEU A 172 -3.22 -17.84 -10.65
N SER A 173 -3.50 -18.72 -9.69
CA SER A 173 -2.73 -18.76 -8.46
C SER A 173 -1.27 -19.18 -8.68
N PHE A 174 -1.01 -19.97 -9.71
CA PHE A 174 0.34 -20.34 -10.16
C PHE A 174 1.18 -19.15 -10.63
N ASP A 175 0.53 -18.15 -11.27
CA ASP A 175 1.23 -16.94 -11.74
C ASP A 175 1.34 -15.87 -10.63
N VAL A 176 0.27 -15.70 -9.82
CA VAL A 176 0.23 -14.64 -8.79
C VAL A 176 1.09 -14.99 -7.59
N ILE A 177 0.99 -16.23 -7.09
CA ILE A 177 1.73 -16.71 -5.92
C ILE A 177 1.91 -18.24 -5.95
N PRO A 178 3.00 -18.75 -6.55
CA PRO A 178 3.25 -20.18 -6.66
C PRO A 178 3.76 -20.80 -5.35
N GLU A 179 3.02 -20.58 -4.26
CA GLU A 179 3.37 -21.04 -2.93
C GLU A 179 2.37 -22.05 -2.38
N MET A 180 2.85 -22.92 -1.49
CA MET A 180 1.96 -23.85 -0.75
C MET A 180 0.98 -23.06 0.13
N GLN A 181 -0.03 -23.76 0.64
CA GLN A 181 -1.14 -23.28 1.48
C GLN A 181 -2.27 -22.65 0.65
N GLU A 182 -3.31 -23.47 0.49
CA GLU A 182 -4.43 -23.19 -0.41
C GLU A 182 -5.25 -21.94 -0.05
N TYR A 183 -5.40 -21.64 1.26
CA TYR A 183 -6.16 -20.46 1.67
C TYR A 183 -5.44 -19.16 1.32
N GLU A 184 -4.17 -19.03 1.71
CA GLU A 184 -3.37 -17.84 1.45
C GLU A 184 -3.19 -17.61 -0.05
N ARG A 185 -3.02 -18.69 -0.81
CA ARG A 185 -2.93 -18.61 -2.26
C ARG A 185 -4.26 -18.18 -2.89
N ALA A 186 -5.38 -18.74 -2.42
CA ALA A 186 -6.70 -18.39 -2.89
C ALA A 186 -7.05 -16.94 -2.57
N VAL A 187 -6.88 -16.49 -1.32
CA VAL A 187 -7.22 -15.11 -0.93
C VAL A 187 -6.36 -14.08 -1.64
N THR A 188 -5.05 -14.36 -1.82
CA THR A 188 -4.14 -13.45 -2.55
C THR A 188 -4.53 -13.32 -4.02
N THR A 189 -4.83 -14.45 -4.69
CA THR A 189 -5.22 -14.45 -6.10
C THR A 189 -6.61 -13.82 -6.30
N VAL A 190 -7.54 -14.05 -5.38
CA VAL A 190 -8.86 -13.40 -5.39
C VAL A 190 -8.72 -11.90 -5.18
N ALA A 191 -7.87 -11.45 -4.26
CA ALA A 191 -7.60 -10.02 -4.07
C ALA A 191 -7.00 -9.39 -5.33
N ASN A 192 -6.09 -10.11 -6.04
CA ASN A 192 -5.60 -9.68 -7.35
C ASN A 192 -6.75 -9.47 -8.34
N SER A 193 -7.60 -10.49 -8.51
CA SER A 193 -8.76 -10.42 -9.42
C SER A 193 -9.74 -9.32 -9.04
N TYR A 194 -9.95 -9.10 -7.74
CA TYR A 194 -10.87 -8.10 -7.20
C TYR A 194 -10.48 -6.67 -7.56
N VAL A 195 -9.18 -6.35 -7.51
CA VAL A 195 -8.70 -4.99 -7.79
C VAL A 195 -8.30 -4.78 -9.26
N ARG A 196 -8.05 -5.88 -10.00
CA ARG A 196 -7.47 -5.85 -11.35
C ARG A 196 -8.25 -5.01 -12.36
N PRO A 197 -9.57 -5.12 -12.56
CA PRO A 197 -10.26 -4.33 -13.58
C PRO A 197 -10.13 -2.82 -13.35
N ARG A 198 -10.20 -2.36 -12.10
CA ARG A 198 -10.07 -0.94 -11.78
C ARG A 198 -8.64 -0.42 -11.97
N VAL A 199 -7.66 -1.18 -11.48
CA VAL A 199 -6.24 -0.79 -11.62
C VAL A 199 -5.82 -0.84 -13.07
N GLN A 200 -6.24 -1.86 -13.82
CA GLN A 200 -5.96 -1.99 -15.24
C GLN A 200 -6.50 -0.78 -16.02
N THR A 201 -7.77 -0.45 -15.85
CA THR A 201 -8.39 0.73 -16.49
C THR A 201 -7.65 2.02 -16.13
N TYR A 202 -7.29 2.19 -14.86
CA TYR A 202 -6.55 3.36 -14.39
C TYR A 202 -5.17 3.47 -15.05
N VAL A 203 -4.39 2.39 -15.06
CA VAL A 203 -3.04 2.35 -15.62
C VAL A 203 -3.05 2.52 -17.13
N GLU A 204 -4.00 1.89 -17.84
CA GLU A 204 -4.18 2.03 -19.29
C GLU A 204 -4.54 3.46 -19.67
N ASN A 205 -5.50 4.08 -18.97
CA ASN A 205 -5.90 5.47 -19.20
C ASN A 205 -4.72 6.43 -18.94
N LEU A 206 -4.03 6.26 -17.82
CA LEU A 206 -2.87 7.11 -17.50
C LEU A 206 -1.76 6.95 -18.55
N THR A 207 -1.46 5.71 -18.97
CA THR A 207 -0.47 5.43 -20.02
C THR A 207 -0.85 6.10 -21.34
N HIS A 208 -2.13 6.02 -21.72
CA HIS A 208 -2.65 6.65 -22.93
C HIS A 208 -2.49 8.19 -22.89
N GLU A 209 -2.95 8.82 -21.81
CA GLU A 209 -2.87 10.28 -21.64
C GLU A 209 -1.42 10.79 -21.61
N LEU A 210 -0.53 10.07 -20.93
CA LEU A 210 0.89 10.39 -20.91
C LEU A 210 1.48 10.32 -22.32
N LYS A 211 1.15 9.28 -23.09
CA LYS A 211 1.61 9.13 -24.47
C LYS A 211 1.12 10.27 -25.38
N VAL A 212 -0.13 10.69 -25.22
CA VAL A 212 -0.71 11.81 -26.00
C VAL A 212 -0.01 13.13 -25.68
N ARG A 213 0.30 13.40 -24.39
CA ARG A 213 0.86 14.69 -23.96
C ARG A 213 2.37 14.78 -24.02
N MET A 214 3.06 13.65 -23.84
CA MET A 214 4.51 13.61 -23.64
C MET A 214 5.26 12.80 -24.71
N GLY A 215 4.55 11.99 -25.52
CA GLY A 215 5.16 11.14 -26.53
C GLY A 215 5.58 9.77 -25.96
N ASP A 216 6.80 9.32 -26.29
CA ASP A 216 7.29 7.99 -25.89
C ASP A 216 7.87 8.01 -24.47
N VAL A 217 7.00 8.19 -23.47
CA VAL A 217 7.33 8.18 -22.07
C VAL A 217 7.04 6.80 -21.44
N LYS A 218 7.93 6.30 -20.60
CA LYS A 218 7.72 5.05 -19.86
C LYS A 218 7.06 5.31 -18.51
N LEU A 219 5.94 4.63 -18.24
CA LEU A 219 5.26 4.64 -16.96
C LEU A 219 5.69 3.43 -16.13
N HIS A 220 6.23 3.70 -14.94
CA HIS A 220 6.49 2.69 -13.91
C HIS A 220 5.59 2.97 -12.70
N VAL A 221 5.14 1.92 -12.04
CA VAL A 221 4.25 2.01 -10.88
C VAL A 221 4.94 1.43 -9.66
N LEU A 222 4.89 2.15 -8.55
CA LEU A 222 5.51 1.72 -7.29
C LEU A 222 4.78 0.52 -6.70
N ARG A 223 5.55 -0.49 -6.31
CA ARG A 223 5.08 -1.71 -5.62
C ARG A 223 5.12 -1.54 -4.11
N SER A 224 4.42 -2.42 -3.42
CA SER A 224 4.37 -2.48 -1.95
C SER A 224 5.74 -2.75 -1.30
N ASP A 225 6.62 -3.46 -2.00
CA ASP A 225 7.98 -3.79 -1.57
C ASP A 225 9.00 -2.66 -1.79
N GLY A 226 8.53 -1.52 -2.32
CA GLY A 226 9.36 -0.35 -2.61
C GLY A 226 10.10 -0.43 -3.93
N GLY A 227 9.85 -1.44 -4.78
CA GLY A 227 10.36 -1.53 -6.15
C GLY A 227 9.41 -0.91 -7.17
N LEU A 228 9.88 -0.71 -8.39
CA LEU A 228 9.06 -0.26 -9.52
C LEU A 228 8.69 -1.44 -10.41
N ALA A 229 7.42 -1.50 -10.84
CA ALA A 229 6.92 -2.40 -11.86
C ALA A 229 6.59 -1.63 -13.14
N SER A 230 6.63 -2.30 -14.30
CA SER A 230 6.06 -1.74 -15.52
C SER A 230 4.56 -1.51 -15.41
N SER A 231 4.02 -0.63 -16.24
CA SER A 231 2.57 -0.42 -16.35
C SER A 231 1.83 -1.72 -16.66
N ARG A 232 2.40 -2.60 -17.48
CA ARG A 232 1.85 -3.92 -17.80
C ARG A 232 1.80 -4.83 -16.57
N SER A 233 2.91 -5.00 -15.85
CA SER A 233 2.98 -5.84 -14.65
C SER A 233 2.05 -5.29 -13.54
N ALA A 234 1.98 -3.97 -13.37
CA ALA A 234 1.09 -3.31 -12.43
C ALA A 234 -0.40 -3.57 -12.74
N ALA A 235 -0.78 -3.59 -14.04
CA ALA A 235 -2.13 -3.90 -14.48
C ALA A 235 -2.48 -5.39 -14.33
N GLU A 236 -1.51 -6.29 -14.48
CA GLU A 236 -1.70 -7.75 -14.41
C GLU A 236 -1.67 -8.28 -12.97
N TYR A 237 -0.76 -7.75 -12.14
CA TYR A 237 -0.56 -8.16 -10.74
C TYR A 237 -0.75 -7.02 -9.74
N PRO A 238 -1.92 -6.34 -9.74
CA PRO A 238 -2.16 -5.17 -8.88
C PRO A 238 -2.20 -5.49 -7.38
N VAL A 239 -2.26 -6.74 -6.96
CA VAL A 239 -2.09 -7.14 -5.56
C VAL A 239 -0.75 -6.67 -4.98
N ASN A 240 0.29 -6.54 -5.82
CA ASN A 240 1.61 -6.04 -5.45
C ASN A 240 1.66 -4.51 -5.27
N LEU A 241 0.55 -3.80 -5.52
CA LEU A 241 0.44 -2.35 -5.31
C LEU A 241 -0.29 -1.99 -4.01
N LEU A 242 -0.78 -2.99 -3.27
CA LEU A 242 -1.48 -2.78 -2.00
C LEU A 242 -0.52 -2.15 -0.98
N MET A 243 -0.90 -0.99 -0.41
CA MET A 243 -0.06 -0.23 0.54
C MET A 243 1.27 0.30 -0.06
N SER A 244 1.32 0.55 -1.38
CA SER A 244 2.53 1.10 -2.03
C SER A 244 2.80 2.57 -1.69
N GLY A 245 1.80 3.37 -1.33
CA GLY A 245 1.99 4.78 -0.98
C GLY A 245 3.03 5.01 0.12
N PRO A 246 2.93 4.38 1.30
CA PRO A 246 3.93 4.47 2.35
C PRO A 246 5.33 4.00 1.91
N ALA A 247 5.41 3.04 0.99
CA ALA A 247 6.69 2.52 0.50
C ALA A 247 7.53 3.60 -0.19
N GLY A 248 6.90 4.49 -0.98
CA GLY A 248 7.58 5.64 -1.60
C GLY A 248 8.16 6.59 -0.57
N GLY A 249 7.43 6.85 0.52
CA GLY A 249 7.92 7.68 1.62
C GLY A 249 9.18 7.12 2.28
N VAL A 250 9.18 5.81 2.56
CA VAL A 250 10.34 5.13 3.14
C VAL A 250 11.51 5.10 2.16
N ALA A 251 11.28 4.83 0.87
CA ALA A 251 12.32 4.87 -0.17
C ALA A 251 12.97 6.26 -0.26
N GLY A 252 12.17 7.32 -0.26
CA GLY A 252 12.66 8.70 -0.22
C GLY A 252 13.47 9.02 1.04
N ALA A 253 13.01 8.54 2.19
CA ALA A 253 13.72 8.69 3.45
C ALA A 253 15.09 7.99 3.41
N VAL A 254 15.15 6.75 2.93
CA VAL A 254 16.40 6.01 2.73
C VAL A 254 17.36 6.75 1.80
N TRP A 255 16.85 7.25 0.68
CA TRP A 255 17.65 7.97 -0.30
C TRP A 255 18.30 9.24 0.30
N ILE A 256 17.52 10.08 0.98
CA ILE A 256 18.03 11.30 1.66
C ILE A 256 19.02 10.96 2.76
N ALA A 257 18.68 9.97 3.59
CA ALA A 257 19.52 9.62 4.74
C ALA A 257 20.87 9.04 4.34
N LYS A 258 20.93 8.22 3.31
CA LYS A 258 22.20 7.71 2.74
C LYS A 258 23.12 8.86 2.32
N GLN A 259 22.58 9.92 1.70
CA GLN A 259 23.36 11.11 1.33
C GLN A 259 23.84 11.90 2.55
N ALA A 260 23.06 11.90 3.63
CA ALA A 260 23.41 12.53 4.90
C ALA A 260 24.31 11.66 5.79
N GLY A 261 24.64 10.43 5.38
CA GLY A 261 25.50 9.51 6.10
C GLY A 261 24.81 8.72 7.23
N TYR A 262 23.47 8.65 7.21
CA TYR A 262 22.69 7.88 8.19
C TYR A 262 22.08 6.65 7.54
N LEU A 263 22.38 5.46 8.08
CA LEU A 263 21.90 4.19 7.56
C LEU A 263 20.79 3.57 8.43
N ASN A 264 20.69 4.01 9.69
CA ASN A 264 19.67 3.50 10.62
C ASN A 264 18.66 4.61 10.92
N LEU A 265 17.39 4.37 10.59
CA LEU A 265 16.32 5.37 10.70
C LEU A 265 15.05 4.78 11.31
N LEU A 266 14.40 5.61 12.11
CA LEU A 266 12.95 5.54 12.32
C LEU A 266 12.31 6.60 11.44
N THR A 267 11.30 6.23 10.64
CA THR A 267 10.61 7.16 9.75
C THR A 267 9.22 7.47 10.25
N ILE A 268 8.79 8.71 10.04
CA ILE A 268 7.43 9.17 10.30
C ILE A 268 6.95 9.94 9.09
N ASP A 269 5.89 9.46 8.46
CA ASP A 269 5.09 10.17 7.46
C ASP A 269 3.74 10.55 8.07
N MET A 270 3.61 11.79 8.52
CA MET A 270 2.35 12.28 9.07
C MET A 270 1.59 13.11 8.04
N GLY A 271 0.51 12.56 7.57
CA GLY A 271 -0.45 13.22 6.68
C GLY A 271 -1.58 13.94 7.42
N GLY A 272 -2.67 14.19 6.69
CA GLY A 272 -3.89 14.78 7.28
C GLY A 272 -4.72 13.79 8.11
N THR A 273 -4.69 12.50 7.80
CA THR A 273 -5.57 11.49 8.39
C THR A 273 -4.84 10.49 9.25
N SER A 274 -3.64 10.09 8.86
CA SER A 274 -2.86 9.02 9.47
C SER A 274 -1.38 9.36 9.53
N THR A 275 -0.67 8.55 10.30
CA THR A 275 0.79 8.55 10.37
C THR A 275 1.29 7.15 10.05
N ASP A 276 2.23 7.06 9.13
CA ASP A 276 2.95 5.85 8.77
C ASP A 276 4.35 5.86 9.36
N VAL A 277 4.72 4.77 10.04
CA VAL A 277 6.03 4.62 10.66
C VAL A 277 6.71 3.36 10.16
N ALA A 278 8.02 3.43 9.93
CA ALA A 278 8.83 2.29 9.53
C ALA A 278 10.22 2.33 10.17
N LEU A 279 10.90 1.19 10.14
CA LEU A 279 12.28 1.05 10.57
C LEU A 279 13.16 0.70 9.37
N VAL A 280 14.27 1.41 9.25
CA VAL A 280 15.33 1.19 8.26
C VAL A 280 16.59 0.82 9.02
N GLN A 281 17.22 -0.26 8.64
CA GLN A 281 18.48 -0.74 9.21
C GLN A 281 19.51 -0.94 8.11
N ASP A 282 20.73 -0.47 8.33
CA ASP A 282 21.84 -0.58 7.38
C ASP A 282 21.51 -0.01 5.98
N GLY A 283 20.63 0.99 5.94
CA GLY A 283 20.17 1.64 4.72
C GLY A 283 19.13 0.85 3.93
N GLU A 284 18.53 -0.18 4.53
CA GLU A 284 17.48 -1.00 3.92
C GLU A 284 16.21 -0.98 4.77
N ALA A 285 15.08 -0.76 4.13
CA ALA A 285 13.79 -0.84 4.78
C ALA A 285 13.45 -2.30 5.10
N GLN A 286 12.92 -2.55 6.29
CA GLN A 286 12.44 -3.88 6.62
C GLN A 286 11.22 -4.23 5.78
N THR A 287 11.19 -5.47 5.29
CA THR A 287 10.07 -6.00 4.52
C THR A 287 9.35 -7.10 5.30
N ARG A 288 8.08 -7.28 4.99
CA ARG A 288 7.27 -8.39 5.45
C ARG A 288 6.66 -9.11 4.25
N ARG A 289 6.43 -10.40 4.41
CA ARG A 289 5.90 -11.26 3.35
C ARG A 289 4.41 -11.11 3.11
N GLU A 290 3.70 -10.53 4.07
CA GLU A 290 2.25 -10.39 4.05
C GLU A 290 1.85 -8.92 4.16
N THR A 291 0.85 -8.53 3.37
CA THR A 291 0.25 -7.20 3.39
C THR A 291 -1.19 -7.31 3.88
N THR A 292 -1.56 -6.50 4.85
CA THR A 292 -2.93 -6.43 5.37
C THR A 292 -3.57 -5.11 4.97
N VAL A 293 -4.77 -5.19 4.38
CA VAL A 293 -5.59 -4.02 4.03
C VAL A 293 -7.01 -4.27 4.54
N GLY A 294 -7.48 -3.46 5.48
CA GLY A 294 -8.71 -3.75 6.20
C GLY A 294 -8.64 -5.13 6.87
N ASP A 295 -9.62 -5.98 6.59
CA ASP A 295 -9.71 -7.34 7.15
C ASP A 295 -9.04 -8.41 6.26
N VAL A 296 -8.42 -8.00 5.16
CA VAL A 296 -7.83 -8.92 4.18
C VAL A 296 -6.32 -8.94 4.32
N THR A 297 -5.76 -10.13 4.55
CA THR A 297 -4.31 -10.36 4.55
C THR A 297 -3.95 -11.19 3.31
N VAL A 298 -3.06 -10.66 2.49
CA VAL A 298 -2.55 -11.28 1.27
C VAL A 298 -1.05 -11.56 1.38
N ARG A 299 -0.57 -12.55 0.68
CA ARG A 299 0.86 -12.81 0.52
C ARG A 299 1.42 -11.99 -0.64
N ALA A 300 1.71 -10.75 -0.35
CA ALA A 300 2.44 -9.85 -1.24
C ALA A 300 3.49 -9.15 -0.39
N SER A 301 4.73 -9.20 -0.82
CA SER A 301 5.84 -8.55 -0.12
C SER A 301 5.60 -7.05 -0.02
N SER A 302 5.77 -6.49 1.18
CA SER A 302 5.63 -5.05 1.41
C SER A 302 6.69 -4.55 2.39
N ILE A 303 7.00 -3.26 2.29
CA ILE A 303 7.76 -2.59 3.36
C ILE A 303 6.97 -2.70 4.65
N ASP A 304 7.63 -3.02 5.76
CA ASP A 304 6.98 -3.15 7.07
C ASP A 304 6.66 -1.78 7.64
N VAL A 305 5.55 -1.23 7.20
CA VAL A 305 4.99 0.04 7.67
C VAL A 305 3.87 -0.24 8.67
N ARG A 306 3.81 0.56 9.74
CA ARG A 306 2.70 0.57 10.69
C ARG A 306 1.98 1.89 10.59
N THR A 307 0.67 1.83 10.39
CA THR A 307 -0.20 3.00 10.30
C THR A 307 -0.96 3.20 11.60
N VAL A 308 -1.00 4.43 12.07
CA VAL A 308 -1.85 4.84 13.19
C VAL A 308 -2.78 5.98 12.75
N GLY A 309 -4.02 5.97 13.22
CA GLY A 309 -5.02 7.02 12.95
C GLY A 309 -4.72 8.32 13.72
N ALA A 310 -3.54 8.88 13.48
CA ALA A 310 -3.04 10.12 14.04
C ALA A 310 -2.55 11.00 12.90
N GLY A 311 -3.25 12.08 12.59
CA GLY A 311 -2.92 13.00 11.51
C GLY A 311 -3.30 14.43 11.85
N GLY A 312 -2.97 15.38 10.97
CA GLY A 312 -3.33 16.79 11.19
C GLY A 312 -4.81 17.05 11.33
N GLY A 313 -5.66 16.26 10.67
CA GLY A 313 -7.12 16.33 10.76
C GLY A 313 -7.74 15.46 11.86
N SER A 314 -6.95 14.78 12.69
CA SER A 314 -7.49 13.99 13.81
C SER A 314 -8.30 14.86 14.76
N VAL A 315 -9.55 14.46 15.00
CA VAL A 315 -10.53 15.23 15.79
C VAL A 315 -10.28 15.02 17.28
N ALA A 316 -10.18 16.13 18.02
CA ALA A 316 -10.12 16.12 19.47
C ALA A 316 -11.54 16.19 20.08
N HIS A 317 -11.80 15.41 21.10
CA HIS A 317 -13.09 15.34 21.76
C HIS A 317 -12.97 14.94 23.23
N VAL A 318 -13.99 15.30 24.01
CA VAL A 318 -14.10 14.93 25.43
C VAL A 318 -15.38 14.11 25.61
N PRO A 319 -15.30 12.78 25.66
CA PRO A 319 -16.48 11.94 25.86
C PRO A 319 -17.12 12.21 27.23
N GLU A 320 -18.45 12.40 27.29
CA GLU A 320 -19.18 12.66 28.53
C GLU A 320 -18.94 11.63 29.63
N LEU A 321 -18.81 10.35 29.23
CA LEU A 321 -18.64 9.24 30.17
C LEU A 321 -17.31 9.30 30.93
N THR A 322 -16.23 9.73 30.26
CA THR A 322 -14.88 9.71 30.83
C THR A 322 -14.39 11.08 31.25
N GLY A 323 -14.90 12.15 30.65
CA GLY A 323 -14.43 13.52 30.86
C GLY A 323 -12.95 13.74 30.48
N ALA A 324 -12.33 12.78 29.79
CA ALA A 324 -10.92 12.83 29.42
C ALA A 324 -10.77 13.25 27.96
N LEU A 325 -9.76 14.09 27.67
CA LEU A 325 -9.41 14.45 26.29
C LEU A 325 -8.98 13.23 25.50
N ARG A 326 -9.50 13.09 24.29
CA ARG A 326 -9.09 12.11 23.29
C ARG A 326 -8.83 12.77 21.95
N VAL A 327 -7.93 12.20 21.15
CA VAL A 327 -7.59 12.65 19.79
C VAL A 327 -7.67 11.45 18.85
N GLY A 328 -8.53 11.54 17.83
CA GLY A 328 -8.83 10.45 16.92
C GLY A 328 -9.71 9.35 17.56
N PRO A 329 -9.91 8.21 16.87
CA PRO A 329 -9.40 7.90 15.51
C PRO A 329 -10.12 8.66 14.38
N GLN A 330 -11.21 9.40 14.68
CA GLN A 330 -11.95 10.18 13.69
C GLN A 330 -11.08 11.30 13.12
N SER A 331 -11.20 11.52 11.81
CA SER A 331 -10.54 12.60 11.09
C SER A 331 -11.55 13.49 10.41
N ALA A 332 -11.31 14.81 10.43
CA ALA A 332 -12.08 15.78 9.67
C ALA A 332 -11.86 15.66 8.14
N GLY A 333 -10.90 14.83 7.70
CA GLY A 333 -10.60 14.64 6.30
C GLY A 333 -10.06 15.90 5.60
N ALA A 334 -10.24 15.95 4.29
CA ALA A 334 -9.91 17.13 3.48
C ALA A 334 -11.10 18.10 3.35
N GLU A 335 -12.32 17.58 3.45
CA GLU A 335 -13.59 18.30 3.40
C GLU A 335 -14.55 17.73 4.45
N PRO A 336 -15.09 18.59 5.34
CA PRO A 336 -14.81 20.02 5.47
C PRO A 336 -13.39 20.33 5.96
N GLY A 337 -12.66 19.36 6.51
CA GLY A 337 -11.30 19.50 7.01
C GLY A 337 -11.21 20.24 8.36
N PRO A 338 -9.99 20.52 8.82
CA PRO A 338 -9.72 21.37 9.98
C PRO A 338 -10.43 22.72 9.90
N ALA A 339 -10.85 23.29 11.02
CA ALA A 339 -11.47 24.61 11.07
C ALA A 339 -10.56 25.70 10.47
N ALA A 340 -9.26 25.56 10.68
CA ALA A 340 -8.22 26.41 10.09
C ALA A 340 -8.26 26.50 8.56
N TYR A 341 -8.87 25.55 7.84
CA TYR A 341 -8.94 25.57 6.39
C TYR A 341 -10.03 26.51 5.84
N GLY A 342 -10.93 27.02 6.70
CA GLY A 342 -11.99 27.93 6.28
C GLY A 342 -13.03 27.32 5.33
N LYS A 343 -13.12 25.98 5.28
CA LYS A 343 -14.04 25.22 4.39
C LYS A 343 -15.31 24.72 5.11
N GLY A 344 -15.63 25.29 6.27
CA GLY A 344 -16.81 24.92 7.05
C GLY A 344 -16.54 23.82 8.10
N GLY A 345 -15.30 23.40 8.31
CA GLY A 345 -14.91 22.57 9.45
C GLY A 345 -15.15 23.29 10.76
N VAL A 346 -15.69 22.59 11.77
CA VAL A 346 -16.01 23.16 13.08
C VAL A 346 -15.48 22.31 14.24
N GLU A 347 -15.08 21.08 13.95
CA GLU A 347 -14.51 20.18 14.96
C GLU A 347 -13.05 20.54 15.22
N PRO A 348 -12.61 20.54 16.51
CA PRO A 348 -11.21 20.83 16.83
C PRO A 348 -10.29 19.72 16.36
N THR A 349 -9.23 20.07 15.65
CA THR A 349 -8.26 19.11 15.12
C THR A 349 -6.84 19.39 15.60
N VAL A 350 -5.91 18.45 15.32
CA VAL A 350 -4.48 18.64 15.57
C VAL A 350 -3.93 19.85 14.81
N THR A 351 -4.38 20.09 13.55
CA THR A 351 -4.00 21.27 12.76
C THR A 351 -4.41 22.56 13.45
N ASP A 352 -5.64 22.62 13.98
CA ASP A 352 -6.13 23.79 14.72
C ASP A 352 -5.32 24.02 16.00
N ALA A 353 -4.98 22.96 16.72
CA ALA A 353 -4.13 23.03 17.91
C ALA A 353 -2.71 23.54 17.59
N ASN A 354 -2.08 23.03 16.52
CA ASN A 354 -0.77 23.50 16.05
C ASN A 354 -0.81 24.99 15.67
N MET A 355 -1.91 25.46 15.13
CA MET A 355 -2.11 26.86 14.79
C MET A 355 -2.26 27.75 16.03
N VAL A 356 -3.06 27.33 17.01
CA VAL A 356 -3.20 28.03 18.31
C VAL A 356 -1.88 28.13 19.05
N LEU A 357 -1.03 27.10 18.97
CA LEU A 357 0.31 27.10 19.59
C LEU A 357 1.35 27.88 18.79
N GLY A 358 1.03 28.35 17.58
CA GLY A 358 1.94 29.06 16.71
C GLY A 358 2.97 28.18 16.00
N TYR A 359 2.83 26.85 16.04
CA TYR A 359 3.70 25.93 15.29
C TYR A 359 3.40 26.02 13.79
N LEU A 360 2.15 26.31 13.42
CA LEU A 360 1.73 26.59 12.07
C LEU A 360 1.31 28.08 11.99
N PRO A 361 2.12 28.95 11.35
CA PRO A 361 1.84 30.38 11.32
C PRO A 361 0.68 30.71 10.37
N GLN A 362 -0.11 31.72 10.68
CA GLN A 362 -1.23 32.20 9.84
C GLN A 362 -0.78 32.67 8.45
N SER A 363 0.46 33.13 8.33
CA SER A 363 1.04 33.56 7.04
C SER A 363 1.44 32.38 6.16
N ALA A 364 1.39 31.14 6.64
CA ALA A 364 1.68 29.97 5.83
C ALA A 364 0.59 29.73 4.80
N LEU A 365 1.00 29.53 3.55
CA LEU A 365 0.10 29.07 2.49
C LEU A 365 0.25 27.55 2.33
N LEU A 366 -0.76 26.80 2.75
CA LEU A 366 -0.75 25.35 2.55
C LEU A 366 -0.94 25.01 1.07
N GLY A 367 -0.03 24.17 0.55
CA GLY A 367 -0.04 23.81 -0.87
C GLY A 367 0.29 24.97 -1.83
N GLY A 368 0.69 26.12 -1.28
CA GLY A 368 1.04 27.33 -2.03
C GLY A 368 -0.09 28.35 -2.19
N ASP A 369 -1.35 27.94 -2.02
CA ASP A 369 -2.51 28.79 -2.34
C ASP A 369 -3.56 28.90 -1.21
N MET A 370 -3.59 27.98 -0.23
CA MET A 370 -4.62 27.97 0.80
C MET A 370 -4.18 28.79 2.03
N GLN A 371 -4.86 29.89 2.26
CA GLN A 371 -4.69 30.74 3.46
C GLN A 371 -5.38 30.08 4.67
N LEU A 372 -4.74 30.14 5.83
CA LEU A 372 -5.25 29.57 7.07
C LEU A 372 -6.04 30.60 7.89
N ASP A 373 -7.13 30.14 8.53
CA ASP A 373 -8.00 30.90 9.41
C ASP A 373 -7.70 30.59 10.88
N GLY A 374 -6.94 31.47 11.53
CA GLY A 374 -6.56 31.33 12.94
C GLY A 374 -7.71 31.57 13.92
N GLU A 375 -8.71 32.38 13.55
CA GLU A 375 -9.86 32.62 14.39
C GLU A 375 -10.76 31.39 14.44
N SER A 376 -11.05 30.79 13.30
CA SER A 376 -11.79 29.53 13.23
C SER A 376 -11.09 28.40 13.97
N ALA A 377 -9.75 28.30 13.87
CA ALA A 377 -8.95 27.32 14.63
C ALA A 377 -9.09 27.54 16.15
N ALA A 378 -8.93 28.78 16.61
CA ALA A 378 -9.05 29.11 18.03
C ALA A 378 -10.46 28.80 18.56
N ASN A 379 -11.52 29.16 17.82
CA ASN A 379 -12.90 28.88 18.16
C ASN A 379 -13.19 27.37 18.26
N ALA A 380 -12.62 26.57 17.38
CA ALA A 380 -12.73 25.10 17.43
C ALA A 380 -12.07 24.53 18.69
N VAL A 381 -10.81 24.90 18.98
CA VAL A 381 -10.07 24.42 20.16
C VAL A 381 -10.68 24.94 21.46
N GLN A 382 -11.33 26.12 21.46
CA GLN A 382 -12.02 26.67 22.64
C GLN A 382 -13.10 25.72 23.18
N LYS A 383 -13.76 24.94 22.34
CA LYS A 383 -14.73 23.92 22.77
C LYS A 383 -14.12 22.90 23.72
N ILE A 384 -12.87 22.49 23.44
CA ILE A 384 -12.13 21.57 24.32
C ILE A 384 -11.72 22.27 25.62
N ALA A 385 -11.24 23.53 25.52
CA ALA A 385 -10.89 24.34 26.68
C ALA A 385 -12.05 24.50 27.64
N ASP A 386 -13.24 24.79 27.10
CA ASP A 386 -14.48 24.97 27.88
C ASP A 386 -14.94 23.66 28.53
N ALA A 387 -14.90 22.54 27.77
CA ALA A 387 -15.29 21.22 28.27
C ALA A 387 -14.39 20.74 29.43
N LEU A 388 -13.08 21.03 29.33
CA LEU A 388 -12.10 20.68 30.36
C LEU A 388 -11.91 21.76 31.45
N LYS A 389 -12.47 22.95 31.25
CA LYS A 389 -12.31 24.13 32.11
C LYS A 389 -10.81 24.53 32.29
N ILE A 390 -10.09 24.56 31.21
CA ILE A 390 -8.65 24.92 31.16
C ILE A 390 -8.40 26.03 30.13
N PRO A 391 -7.26 26.75 30.19
CA PRO A 391 -6.92 27.75 29.20
C PRO A 391 -6.80 27.19 27.78
N LEU A 392 -7.10 28.01 26.77
CA LEU A 392 -7.07 27.64 25.34
C LEU A 392 -5.74 27.00 24.93
N HIS A 393 -4.60 27.63 25.31
CA HIS A 393 -3.27 27.10 24.98
C HIS A 393 -2.98 25.77 25.68
N SER A 394 -3.52 25.55 26.89
CA SER A 394 -3.39 24.27 27.59
C SER A 394 -4.20 23.17 26.90
N ALA A 395 -5.38 23.50 26.36
CA ALA A 395 -6.17 22.56 25.58
C ALA A 395 -5.47 22.19 24.27
N ALA A 396 -4.93 23.18 23.55
CA ALA A 396 -4.13 22.96 22.34
C ALA A 396 -2.88 22.09 22.61
N ALA A 397 -2.14 22.38 23.68
CA ALA A 397 -0.98 21.57 24.07
C ALA A 397 -1.39 20.13 24.39
N GLY A 398 -2.48 19.92 25.14
CA GLY A 398 -3.00 18.59 25.44
C GLY A 398 -3.40 17.80 24.19
N ILE A 399 -3.97 18.45 23.17
CA ILE A 399 -4.28 17.79 21.87
C ILE A 399 -2.98 17.31 21.20
N VAL A 400 -1.96 18.17 21.15
CA VAL A 400 -0.67 17.85 20.53
C VAL A 400 0.07 16.77 21.32
N ASP A 401 0.03 16.80 22.64
CA ASP A 401 0.67 15.78 23.48
C ASP A 401 0.04 14.39 23.25
N ILE A 402 -1.29 14.30 23.22
CA ILE A 402 -1.98 13.03 22.98
C ILE A 402 -1.68 12.47 21.59
N VAL A 403 -1.65 13.29 20.54
CA VAL A 403 -1.31 12.79 19.22
C VAL A 403 0.14 12.35 19.14
N ASN A 404 1.06 13.03 19.83
CA ASN A 404 2.46 12.61 19.95
C ASN A 404 2.59 11.26 20.66
N GLU A 405 1.83 11.02 21.73
CA GLU A 405 1.82 9.73 22.44
C GLU A 405 1.26 8.60 21.54
N ASN A 406 0.23 8.87 20.72
CA ASN A 406 -0.28 7.90 19.76
C ASN A 406 0.78 7.51 18.72
N MET A 407 1.52 8.48 18.18
CA MET A 407 2.62 8.25 17.25
C MET A 407 3.82 7.57 17.91
N PHE A 408 4.16 7.95 19.16
CA PHE A 408 5.18 7.29 19.97
C PHE A 408 4.86 5.81 20.18
N GLY A 409 3.58 5.48 20.45
CA GLY A 409 3.12 4.09 20.52
C GLY A 409 3.39 3.31 19.23
N ALA A 410 3.11 3.91 18.06
CA ALA A 410 3.38 3.28 16.77
C ALA A 410 4.89 3.08 16.51
N LEU A 411 5.73 4.07 16.87
CA LEU A 411 7.20 3.95 16.77
C LEU A 411 7.77 2.83 17.62
N ARG A 412 7.20 2.60 18.81
CA ARG A 412 7.59 1.48 19.67
C ARG A 412 7.31 0.12 19.04
N LEU A 413 6.20 -0.02 18.33
CA LEU A 413 5.84 -1.27 17.64
C LEU A 413 6.85 -1.66 16.56
N VAL A 414 7.46 -0.69 15.88
CA VAL A 414 8.45 -0.97 14.83
C VAL A 414 9.89 -1.04 15.35
N SER A 415 10.16 -0.60 16.58
CA SER A 415 11.49 -0.56 17.19
C SER A 415 11.57 -1.43 18.46
N ILE A 416 11.17 -0.91 19.61
CA ILE A 416 11.37 -1.53 20.92
C ILE A 416 10.74 -2.93 20.99
N GLU A 417 9.53 -3.11 20.48
CA GLU A 417 8.84 -4.41 20.49
C GLU A 417 9.51 -5.44 19.60
N LYS A 418 10.32 -4.99 18.63
CA LYS A 418 11.16 -5.86 17.80
C LYS A 418 12.59 -6.04 18.33
N GLY A 419 12.91 -5.46 19.49
CA GLY A 419 14.22 -5.57 20.12
C GLY A 419 15.24 -4.55 19.66
N TYR A 420 14.85 -3.49 18.94
CA TYR A 420 15.73 -2.40 18.54
C TYR A 420 15.76 -1.29 19.56
N ASP A 421 16.93 -0.76 19.85
CA ASP A 421 17.10 0.45 20.69
C ASP A 421 16.93 1.71 19.83
N PRO A 422 15.91 2.54 20.09
CA PRO A 422 15.69 3.76 19.29
C PRO A 422 16.86 4.74 19.31
N ARG A 423 17.75 4.68 20.31
CA ARG A 423 18.93 5.55 20.42
C ARG A 423 19.98 5.28 19.34
N ASP A 424 19.91 4.12 18.69
CA ASP A 424 20.80 3.74 17.59
C ASP A 424 20.30 4.21 16.22
N PHE A 425 19.14 4.89 16.19
CA PHE A 425 18.45 5.32 14.98
C PHE A 425 18.24 6.82 14.96
N ALA A 426 18.47 7.46 13.82
CA ALA A 426 18.00 8.81 13.57
C ALA A 426 16.48 8.81 13.32
N LEU A 427 15.79 9.88 13.71
CA LEU A 427 14.36 10.05 13.42
C LEU A 427 14.18 10.93 12.18
N MET A 428 13.61 10.42 11.10
CA MET A 428 13.26 11.22 9.93
C MET A 428 11.75 11.46 9.88
N ALA A 429 11.36 12.74 9.91
CA ALA A 429 9.96 13.12 9.89
C ALA A 429 9.60 13.90 8.63
N PHE A 430 8.56 13.43 7.93
CA PHE A 430 8.07 14.00 6.68
C PHE A 430 6.52 13.90 6.61
N GLY A 431 5.96 14.11 5.42
CA GLY A 431 4.53 14.34 5.27
C GLY A 431 4.13 15.79 5.55
N GLY A 432 2.85 16.09 5.40
CA GLY A 432 2.35 17.46 5.54
C GLY A 432 2.41 18.01 6.96
N ALA A 433 2.35 17.15 7.99
CA ALA A 433 2.33 17.53 9.41
C ALA A 433 3.53 16.99 10.20
N GLY A 434 4.23 15.96 9.73
CA GLY A 434 5.32 15.29 10.45
C GLY A 434 6.38 16.22 11.03
N PRO A 435 6.90 17.21 10.29
CA PRO A 435 7.90 18.15 10.80
C PRO A 435 7.48 18.91 12.06
N LEU A 436 6.19 19.19 12.26
CA LEU A 436 5.66 19.90 13.43
C LEU A 436 5.82 19.09 14.73
N HIS A 437 5.83 17.78 14.63
CA HIS A 437 5.87 16.83 15.76
C HIS A 437 7.25 16.20 15.98
N ALA A 438 8.15 16.36 15.02
CA ALA A 438 9.44 15.66 14.95
C ALA A 438 10.31 15.81 16.20
N ASN A 439 10.47 17.03 16.72
CA ASN A 439 11.30 17.29 17.90
C ASN A 439 10.72 16.65 19.18
N ALA A 440 9.39 16.70 19.35
CA ALA A 440 8.73 16.06 20.50
C ALA A 440 8.93 14.53 20.45
N LEU A 441 8.77 13.93 19.29
CA LEU A 441 8.94 12.49 19.09
C LEU A 441 10.41 12.05 19.23
N GLY A 442 11.37 12.86 18.72
CA GLY A 442 12.78 12.62 18.94
C GLY A 442 13.15 12.58 20.43
N ARG A 443 12.56 13.47 21.24
CA ARG A 443 12.72 13.47 22.70
C ARG A 443 12.09 12.24 23.36
N LEU A 444 10.85 11.89 23.01
CA LEU A 444 10.14 10.73 23.55
C LEU A 444 10.87 9.42 23.24
N MET A 445 11.37 9.27 22.02
CA MET A 445 12.13 8.10 21.57
C MET A 445 13.59 8.11 21.99
N SER A 446 14.13 9.27 22.38
CA SER A 446 15.58 9.51 22.52
C SER A 446 16.35 9.20 21.22
N SER A 447 15.72 9.41 20.07
CA SER A 447 16.23 9.09 18.73
C SER A 447 16.81 10.35 18.08
N TRP A 448 18.11 10.36 17.85
CA TRP A 448 18.83 11.52 17.35
C TRP A 448 19.86 11.14 16.28
N PRO A 449 20.13 12.02 15.27
CA PRO A 449 19.49 13.33 15.07
C PRO A 449 18.04 13.20 14.58
N VAL A 450 17.28 14.29 14.71
CA VAL A 450 16.00 14.47 14.02
C VAL A 450 16.29 15.10 12.67
N ILE A 451 15.86 14.44 11.60
CA ILE A 451 16.10 14.83 10.21
C ILE A 451 14.77 15.27 9.58
N ILE A 452 14.74 16.46 9.02
CA ILE A 452 13.65 16.95 8.20
C ILE A 452 14.18 17.07 6.77
N PRO A 453 13.67 16.26 5.82
CA PRO A 453 14.16 16.31 4.44
C PRO A 453 13.71 17.60 3.72
N PRO A 454 14.42 18.02 2.67
CA PRO A 454 13.93 19.08 1.79
C PRO A 454 12.59 18.65 1.17
N GLY A 455 11.58 19.55 1.20
CA GLY A 455 10.26 19.25 0.64
C GLY A 455 9.54 18.08 1.34
N PRO A 456 9.39 18.09 2.68
CA PRO A 456 8.88 16.93 3.41
C PRO A 456 7.48 16.49 2.97
N GLY A 457 6.66 17.41 2.48
CA GLY A 457 5.30 17.10 2.00
C GLY A 457 5.24 16.46 0.60
N VAL A 458 6.37 16.23 -0.05
CA VAL A 458 6.49 15.58 -1.38
C VAL A 458 7.56 14.48 -1.39
N LEU A 459 8.01 14.02 -0.22
CA LEU A 459 9.08 13.03 -0.13
C LEU A 459 8.69 11.69 -0.74
N CYS A 460 7.42 11.28 -0.66
CA CYS A 460 6.93 10.04 -1.29
C CYS A 460 7.18 10.07 -2.81
N ALA A 461 6.84 11.17 -3.48
CA ALA A 461 7.10 11.33 -4.91
C ALA A 461 8.61 11.37 -5.24
N ALA A 462 9.44 11.95 -4.37
CA ALA A 462 10.89 11.90 -4.52
C ALA A 462 11.42 10.46 -4.35
N GLY A 463 10.83 9.68 -3.46
CA GLY A 463 11.13 8.26 -3.28
C GLY A 463 10.76 7.46 -4.51
N ASP A 464 9.57 7.65 -5.08
CA ASP A 464 9.16 7.01 -6.33
C ASP A 464 10.17 7.29 -7.45
N ALA A 465 10.61 8.56 -7.59
CA ALA A 465 11.55 8.99 -8.62
C ALA A 465 13.00 8.49 -8.41
N THR A 466 13.37 8.04 -7.22
CA THR A 466 14.73 7.57 -6.88
C THR A 466 14.81 6.05 -6.69
N THR A 467 13.67 5.38 -6.71
CA THR A 467 13.56 3.93 -6.59
C THR A 467 13.94 3.23 -7.90
N ARG A 468 14.41 1.98 -7.79
CA ARG A 468 14.82 1.15 -8.92
C ARG A 468 13.72 0.18 -9.33
N VAL A 469 13.76 -0.24 -10.60
CA VAL A 469 12.98 -1.40 -11.05
C VAL A 469 13.42 -2.62 -10.25
N ARG A 470 12.46 -3.35 -9.69
CA ARG A 470 12.69 -4.55 -8.90
C ARG A 470 11.66 -5.61 -9.25
N ASP A 471 12.09 -6.85 -9.34
CA ASP A 471 11.18 -7.98 -9.37
C ASP A 471 11.61 -9.06 -8.39
N GLU A 472 10.68 -9.93 -8.02
CA GLU A 472 10.85 -11.00 -7.06
C GLU A 472 10.24 -12.28 -7.61
N ALA A 473 10.98 -13.37 -7.55
CA ALA A 473 10.47 -14.70 -7.85
C ALA A 473 10.55 -15.58 -6.62
N SER A 474 9.47 -16.31 -6.34
CA SER A 474 9.40 -17.25 -5.22
C SER A 474 8.87 -18.60 -5.68
N ARG A 475 9.24 -19.65 -4.97
CA ARG A 475 8.81 -21.01 -5.26
C ARG A 475 8.75 -21.82 -3.97
N THR A 476 7.72 -22.65 -3.82
CA THR A 476 7.70 -23.68 -2.78
C THR A 476 8.63 -24.83 -3.15
N PHE A 477 9.53 -25.18 -2.22
CA PHE A 477 10.42 -26.33 -2.31
C PHE A 477 10.25 -27.20 -1.08
N ILE A 478 9.74 -28.42 -1.27
CA ILE A 478 9.45 -29.37 -0.18
C ILE A 478 10.29 -30.63 -0.41
N ARG A 479 11.28 -30.83 0.44
CA ARG A 479 12.14 -32.02 0.47
C ARG A 479 12.55 -32.35 1.91
N GLN A 480 12.88 -33.59 2.16
CA GLN A 480 13.59 -33.95 3.39
C GLN A 480 15.00 -33.37 3.34
N PHE A 481 15.47 -32.82 4.45
CA PHE A 481 16.78 -32.17 4.51
C PHE A 481 17.92 -33.10 4.07
N GLY A 482 17.85 -34.40 4.45
CA GLY A 482 18.86 -35.39 4.09
C GLY A 482 18.90 -35.78 2.61
N ASP A 483 17.81 -35.45 1.87
CA ASP A 483 17.69 -35.77 0.44
C ASP A 483 17.99 -34.56 -0.47
N THR A 484 18.36 -33.41 0.15
CA THR A 484 18.62 -32.17 -0.57
C THR A 484 20.10 -31.91 -0.68
N THR A 485 20.59 -31.67 -1.89
CA THR A 485 21.99 -31.29 -2.15
C THR A 485 22.15 -29.78 -2.30
N ALA A 486 23.35 -29.26 -2.04
CA ALA A 486 23.67 -27.86 -2.27
C ALA A 486 23.52 -27.47 -3.76
N GLU A 487 23.90 -28.38 -4.67
CA GLU A 487 23.74 -28.21 -6.12
C GLU A 487 22.26 -27.99 -6.48
N GLU A 488 21.34 -28.84 -5.99
CA GLU A 488 19.91 -28.71 -6.26
C GLU A 488 19.35 -27.37 -5.74
N MET A 489 19.82 -26.89 -4.58
CA MET A 489 19.40 -25.58 -4.05
C MET A 489 19.92 -24.43 -4.92
N ILE A 490 21.17 -24.50 -5.37
CA ILE A 490 21.76 -23.49 -6.25
C ILE A 490 21.00 -23.43 -7.58
N ASP A 491 20.74 -24.57 -8.22
CA ASP A 491 19.98 -24.64 -9.48
C ASP A 491 18.60 -24.01 -9.35
N ILE A 492 17.92 -24.22 -8.21
CA ILE A 492 16.60 -23.59 -7.95
C ILE A 492 16.73 -22.08 -7.78
N LEU A 493 17.73 -21.61 -7.03
CA LEU A 493 17.95 -20.17 -6.82
C LEU A 493 18.34 -19.48 -8.13
N ASP A 494 19.21 -20.10 -8.93
CA ASP A 494 19.59 -19.60 -10.26
C ASP A 494 18.38 -19.53 -11.19
N GLY A 495 17.49 -20.53 -11.16
CA GLY A 495 16.24 -20.51 -11.91
C GLY A 495 15.28 -19.40 -11.47
N LEU A 496 15.20 -19.12 -10.19
CA LEU A 496 14.40 -18.01 -9.66
C LEU A 496 15.00 -16.65 -10.03
N ALA A 497 16.33 -16.52 -9.93
CA ALA A 497 17.05 -15.32 -10.34
C ALA A 497 16.85 -15.03 -11.84
N GLU A 498 16.91 -16.06 -12.70
CA GLU A 498 16.66 -15.91 -14.13
C GLU A 498 15.20 -15.52 -14.43
N THR A 499 14.25 -16.05 -13.67
CA THR A 499 12.83 -15.67 -13.80
C THR A 499 12.62 -14.18 -13.48
N ALA A 500 13.17 -13.71 -12.37
CA ALA A 500 13.10 -12.29 -11.98
C ALA A 500 13.84 -11.39 -12.98
N ALA A 501 15.01 -11.80 -13.43
CA ALA A 501 15.82 -11.07 -14.40
C ALA A 501 15.14 -10.95 -15.78
N THR A 502 14.41 -11.98 -16.22
CA THR A 502 13.64 -11.95 -17.47
C THR A 502 12.53 -10.90 -17.42
N SER A 503 11.90 -10.71 -16.26
CA SER A 503 10.93 -9.63 -16.05
C SER A 503 11.58 -8.26 -16.17
N ILE A 504 12.77 -8.09 -15.59
CA ILE A 504 13.54 -6.83 -15.67
C ILE A 504 14.06 -6.56 -17.09
N ASP A 505 14.41 -7.60 -17.86
CA ASP A 505 14.81 -7.47 -19.29
C ASP A 505 13.68 -6.85 -20.12
N ALA A 506 12.43 -7.18 -19.81
CA ALA A 506 11.26 -6.60 -20.50
C ALA A 506 11.16 -5.06 -20.32
N GLU A 507 11.82 -4.51 -19.30
CA GLU A 507 11.94 -3.08 -19.04
C GLU A 507 13.13 -2.43 -19.76
N ASN A 508 13.87 -3.18 -20.59
CA ASN A 508 15.09 -2.76 -21.28
C ASN A 508 16.23 -2.35 -20.32
N VAL A 509 16.31 -2.95 -19.14
CA VAL A 509 17.46 -2.81 -18.24
C VAL A 509 18.55 -3.79 -18.66
N PRO A 510 19.73 -3.31 -19.07
CA PRO A 510 20.82 -4.20 -19.49
C PRO A 510 21.19 -5.20 -18.38
N ARG A 511 21.46 -6.47 -18.74
CA ARG A 511 21.89 -7.50 -17.77
C ARG A 511 23.12 -7.09 -16.93
N ALA A 512 24.02 -6.29 -17.49
CA ALA A 512 25.18 -5.77 -16.79
C ALA A 512 24.84 -4.79 -15.64
N ASP A 513 23.65 -4.18 -15.68
CA ASP A 513 23.15 -3.23 -14.70
C ASP A 513 22.19 -3.88 -13.69
N GLN A 514 21.92 -5.20 -13.83
CA GLN A 514 21.08 -5.96 -12.91
C GLN A 514 21.94 -6.56 -11.77
N SER A 515 21.35 -6.66 -10.59
CA SER A 515 21.95 -7.32 -9.41
C SER A 515 20.92 -8.21 -8.72
N THR A 516 21.34 -9.37 -8.24
CA THR A 516 20.55 -10.32 -7.45
C THR A 516 21.07 -10.39 -6.03
#